data_c9710195e9babfdb090a81bdac353e3f
#
_entry.id   c9710195e9babfdb090a81bdac353e3f
#
_cell.length_a   1.000
_cell.length_b   1.000
_cell.length_c   1.000
_cell.angle_alpha   90.00
_cell.angle_beta   90.00
_cell.angle_gamma   90.00
#
_symmetry.space_group_name_H-M   'P 1'
#
loop_
_entity.id
_entity.type
_entity.pdbx_description
1 polymer ?
#
loop_
_entity_poly.entity_id
_entity_poly.type
_entity_poly.pdbx_seq_one_letter_code
_entity_poly.pdbx_strand_id
1 'polypeptide(L)'
;VMEDCGGFAIAGNTLVWRSDADAPQRDGIKLVRCSAGTLTGLQSEHLCYGTPERGAGVTLEQCHDITIGHCQILDPQVRGIELLDCVRCQLSANSIIDRRDPPSMLQAIRLLGDCRDNLLHNNMLGGAVDQAIVLADGAATVRGNLDLDHPAD
;
A
#
# COMPACT_ATOMS: atom_id res chain seq x y z
N VAL A 1 6.74 -11.04 -7.14
CA VAL A 1 7.89 -10.20 -6.72
C VAL A 1 8.61 -9.72 -7.97
N MET A 2 8.99 -8.46 -8.00
CA MET A 2 9.90 -7.86 -8.98
C MET A 2 11.12 -7.32 -8.26
N GLU A 3 12.32 -7.59 -8.78
CA GLU A 3 13.58 -7.14 -8.16
C GLU A 3 14.51 -6.53 -9.20
N ASP A 4 15.26 -5.51 -8.80
CA ASP A 4 16.30 -4.85 -9.60
C ASP A 4 15.81 -4.35 -10.98
N CYS A 5 14.57 -3.89 -11.06
CA CYS A 5 13.95 -3.45 -12.31
C CYS A 5 13.83 -1.93 -12.37
N GLY A 6 14.10 -1.38 -13.56
CA GLY A 6 13.88 0.04 -13.84
C GLY A 6 13.05 0.24 -15.11
N GLY A 7 12.29 1.35 -15.16
CA GLY A 7 11.52 1.73 -16.33
C GLY A 7 10.37 0.76 -16.66
N PHE A 8 9.49 0.46 -15.71
CA PHE A 8 8.37 -0.47 -15.89
C PHE A 8 7.00 0.19 -15.72
N ALA A 9 5.98 -0.45 -16.28
CA ALA A 9 4.58 -0.12 -16.03
C ALA A 9 3.77 -1.38 -15.75
N ILE A 10 3.06 -1.40 -14.62
CA ILE A 10 2.07 -2.42 -14.25
C ILE A 10 0.71 -1.72 -14.22
N ALA A 11 -0.19 -2.06 -15.13
CA ALA A 11 -1.44 -1.35 -15.29
C ALA A 11 -2.65 -2.27 -15.44
N GLY A 12 -3.78 -1.89 -14.81
CA GLY A 12 -5.08 -2.54 -15.02
C GLY A 12 -5.16 -3.99 -14.57
N ASN A 13 -4.38 -4.39 -13.57
CA ASN A 13 -4.38 -5.77 -13.08
C ASN A 13 -5.47 -5.98 -12.02
N THR A 14 -6.03 -7.20 -12.00
CA THR A 14 -6.97 -7.63 -10.96
C THR A 14 -6.38 -8.81 -10.20
N LEU A 15 -6.26 -8.65 -8.88
CA LEU A 15 -5.78 -9.66 -7.95
C LEU A 15 -6.84 -9.92 -6.88
N VAL A 16 -7.54 -11.04 -7.00
CA VAL A 16 -8.55 -11.44 -6.01
C VAL A 16 -8.12 -12.75 -5.37
N TRP A 17 -8.00 -12.73 -4.05
CA TRP A 17 -7.78 -13.94 -3.28
C TRP A 17 -9.13 -14.55 -2.90
N ARG A 18 -9.33 -15.82 -3.22
CA ARG A 18 -10.44 -16.63 -2.71
C ARG A 18 -9.87 -17.61 -1.69
N SER A 19 -10.26 -17.45 -0.43
CA SER A 19 -9.76 -18.33 0.64
C SER A 19 -10.39 -19.72 0.52
N ASP A 20 -9.63 -20.66 -0.01
CA ASP A 20 -9.79 -22.04 0.42
C ASP A 20 -9.00 -22.18 1.72
N ALA A 21 -9.61 -22.71 2.77
CA ALA A 21 -9.14 -22.63 4.15
C ALA A 21 -7.72 -23.22 4.40
N ASP A 22 -7.13 -23.88 3.45
CA ASP A 22 -5.83 -24.57 3.56
C ASP A 22 -4.72 -23.95 2.67
N ALA A 23 -4.97 -22.83 1.98
CA ALA A 23 -3.95 -22.24 1.13
C ALA A 23 -2.98 -21.38 1.96
N PRO A 24 -1.66 -21.54 1.79
CA PRO A 24 -0.70 -20.70 2.49
C PRO A 24 -0.91 -19.24 2.09
N GLN A 25 -0.81 -18.35 3.08
CA GLN A 25 -0.89 -16.90 2.90
C GLN A 25 0.04 -16.48 1.76
N ARG A 26 -0.49 -15.91 0.70
CA ARG A 26 0.28 -15.47 -0.47
C ARG A 26 -0.11 -14.08 -0.94
N ASP A 27 0.83 -13.45 -1.20
CA ASP A 27 1.48 -12.28 -1.79
C ASP A 27 0.56 -11.34 -2.55
N GLY A 28 0.62 -10.09 -2.13
CA GLY A 28 0.36 -8.93 -2.95
C GLY A 28 1.48 -8.70 -3.98
N ILE A 29 1.65 -7.45 -4.38
CA ILE A 29 2.75 -7.03 -5.23
C ILE A 29 3.93 -6.62 -4.35
N LYS A 30 5.11 -7.20 -4.59
CA LYS A 30 6.35 -6.76 -3.93
C LYS A 30 7.36 -6.29 -4.97
N LEU A 31 7.86 -5.06 -4.80
CA LEU A 31 8.92 -4.45 -5.58
C LEU A 31 10.15 -4.25 -4.68
N VAL A 32 11.31 -4.73 -5.12
CA VAL A 32 12.57 -4.63 -4.35
C VAL A 32 13.64 -4.00 -5.22
N ARG A 33 14.28 -2.94 -4.76
CA ARG A 33 15.32 -2.21 -5.48
C ARG A 33 14.90 -1.82 -6.91
N CYS A 34 13.64 -1.45 -7.07
CA CYS A 34 13.08 -1.03 -8.36
C CYS A 34 13.05 0.50 -8.49
N SER A 35 13.06 1.00 -9.71
CA SER A 35 13.06 2.43 -9.97
C SER A 35 12.30 2.85 -11.21
N ALA A 36 11.90 4.14 -11.28
CA ALA A 36 11.27 4.76 -12.44
C ALA A 36 10.09 3.94 -12.99
N GLY A 37 9.22 3.48 -12.11
CA GLY A 37 8.11 2.60 -12.45
C GLY A 37 6.74 3.14 -12.07
N THR A 38 5.72 2.56 -12.67
CA THR A 38 4.33 2.86 -12.32
C THR A 38 3.53 1.60 -12.01
N LEU A 39 2.68 1.67 -10.98
CA LEU A 39 1.64 0.70 -10.67
C LEU A 39 0.31 1.45 -10.63
N THR A 40 -0.54 1.23 -11.63
CA THR A 40 -1.77 1.99 -11.77
C THR A 40 -2.99 1.10 -12.07
N GLY A 41 -4.16 1.50 -11.52
CA GLY A 41 -5.41 0.79 -11.79
C GLY A 41 -5.43 -0.65 -11.30
N LEU A 42 -4.64 -1.00 -10.28
CA LEU A 42 -4.74 -2.29 -9.62
C LEU A 42 -6.09 -2.39 -8.91
N GLN A 43 -6.80 -3.47 -9.15
CA GLN A 43 -7.95 -3.88 -8.35
C GLN A 43 -7.56 -5.12 -7.55
N SER A 44 -7.58 -5.02 -6.23
CA SER A 44 -7.24 -6.15 -5.39
C SER A 44 -8.22 -6.30 -4.24
N GLU A 45 -8.49 -7.55 -3.87
CA GLU A 45 -9.38 -7.89 -2.78
C GLU A 45 -8.81 -9.07 -1.99
N HIS A 46 -8.86 -8.95 -0.65
CA HIS A 46 -8.39 -9.96 0.30
C HIS A 46 -6.92 -10.37 0.16
N LEU A 47 -6.04 -9.43 -0.18
CA LEU A 47 -4.61 -9.73 -0.25
C LEU A 47 -4.07 -10.09 1.15
N CYS A 48 -3.56 -11.30 1.29
CA CYS A 48 -3.14 -11.90 2.55
C CYS A 48 -1.61 -11.90 2.70
N TYR A 49 -0.96 -10.76 2.51
CA TYR A 49 0.48 -10.67 2.68
C TYR A 49 0.86 -9.78 3.86
N GLY A 50 1.86 -10.23 4.59
CA GLY A 50 2.44 -9.51 5.71
C GLY A 50 2.20 -10.15 7.06
N THR A 51 2.94 -9.64 8.02
CA THR A 51 2.82 -9.91 9.46
C THR A 51 2.56 -8.59 10.19
N PRO A 52 2.24 -8.58 11.47
CA PRO A 52 2.15 -7.34 12.23
C PRO A 52 3.39 -6.45 12.11
N GLU A 53 4.58 -7.04 11.93
CA GLU A 53 5.85 -6.33 11.84
C GLU A 53 6.12 -5.78 10.43
N ARG A 54 5.80 -6.54 9.37
CA ARG A 54 6.22 -6.22 7.99
C ARG A 54 5.25 -6.72 6.91
N GLY A 55 5.22 -5.99 5.80
CA GLY A 55 4.51 -6.37 4.59
C GLY A 55 3.11 -5.82 4.49
N ALA A 56 2.60 -5.79 3.26
CA ALA A 56 1.32 -5.22 2.86
C ALA A 56 0.79 -5.86 1.57
N GLY A 57 -0.43 -5.53 1.16
CA GLY A 57 -0.96 -5.89 -0.15
C GLY A 57 -0.06 -5.42 -1.30
N VAL A 58 0.52 -4.22 -1.17
CA VAL A 58 1.58 -3.71 -2.04
C VAL A 58 2.77 -3.29 -1.19
N THR A 59 3.93 -3.87 -1.43
CA THR A 59 5.17 -3.58 -0.68
C THR A 59 6.26 -3.08 -1.62
N LEU A 60 6.85 -1.93 -1.27
CA LEU A 60 8.05 -1.39 -1.90
C LEU A 60 9.20 -1.43 -0.89
N GLU A 61 10.35 -1.96 -1.32
CA GLU A 61 11.55 -2.06 -0.49
C GLU A 61 12.76 -1.53 -1.26
N GLN A 62 13.44 -0.51 -0.71
CA GLN A 62 14.59 0.14 -1.33
C GLN A 62 14.31 0.64 -2.76
N CYS A 63 13.11 1.14 -3.00
CA CYS A 63 12.67 1.63 -4.30
C CYS A 63 12.76 3.16 -4.38
N HIS A 64 12.88 3.67 -5.62
CA HIS A 64 12.85 5.11 -5.83
C HIS A 64 12.13 5.50 -7.14
N ASP A 65 11.53 6.70 -7.15
CA ASP A 65 10.84 7.24 -8.31
C ASP A 65 9.70 6.32 -8.82
N ILE A 66 8.93 5.72 -7.88
CA ILE A 66 7.79 4.86 -8.17
C ILE A 66 6.50 5.64 -7.95
N THR A 67 5.57 5.54 -8.90
CA THR A 67 4.20 6.03 -8.73
C THR A 67 3.22 4.88 -8.55
N ILE A 68 2.44 4.91 -7.46
CA ILE A 68 1.29 4.03 -7.23
C ILE A 68 0.04 4.90 -7.27
N GLY A 69 -0.84 4.65 -8.24
CA GLY A 69 -2.00 5.52 -8.41
C GLY A 69 -3.26 4.83 -8.93
N HIS A 70 -4.43 5.38 -8.52
CA HIS A 70 -5.74 4.90 -8.96
C HIS A 70 -5.95 3.41 -8.69
N CYS A 71 -5.34 2.89 -7.63
CA CYS A 71 -5.50 1.50 -7.21
C CYS A 71 -6.66 1.38 -6.22
N GLN A 72 -7.37 0.27 -6.30
CA GLN A 72 -8.37 -0.13 -5.32
C GLN A 72 -7.86 -1.36 -4.57
N ILE A 73 -7.58 -1.21 -3.28
CA ILE A 73 -7.09 -2.27 -2.40
C ILE A 73 -8.14 -2.48 -1.31
N LEU A 74 -8.88 -3.55 -1.41
CA LEU A 74 -9.99 -3.86 -0.52
C LEU A 74 -9.65 -5.04 0.38
N ASP A 75 -10.02 -4.90 1.65
CA ASP A 75 -9.89 -5.93 2.68
C ASP A 75 -8.49 -6.55 2.76
N PRO A 76 -7.40 -5.73 2.73
CA PRO A 76 -6.06 -6.28 2.91
C PRO A 76 -5.92 -6.83 4.32
N GLN A 77 -5.27 -7.99 4.48
CA GLN A 77 -5.26 -8.67 5.77
C GLN A 77 -4.48 -7.92 6.84
N VAL A 78 -3.36 -7.32 6.48
CA VAL A 78 -2.49 -6.63 7.45
C VAL A 78 -2.35 -5.15 7.13
N ARG A 79 -2.00 -4.79 5.88
CA ARG A 79 -1.86 -3.41 5.41
C ARG A 79 -2.18 -3.29 3.93
N GLY A 80 -2.58 -2.10 3.53
CA GLY A 80 -2.78 -1.79 2.11
C GLY A 80 -1.46 -1.62 1.37
N ILE A 81 -0.68 -0.60 1.71
CA ILE A 81 0.60 -0.27 1.08
C ILE A 81 1.68 -0.05 2.15
N GLU A 82 2.86 -0.64 1.95
CA GLU A 82 4.04 -0.41 2.79
C GLU A 82 5.25 0.00 1.95
N LEU A 83 5.93 1.06 2.37
CA LEU A 83 7.22 1.49 1.83
C LEU A 83 8.30 1.34 2.92
N LEU A 84 9.43 0.73 2.53
CA LEU A 84 10.62 0.63 3.38
C LEU A 84 11.83 1.16 2.61
N ASP A 85 12.54 2.11 3.21
CA ASP A 85 13.74 2.73 2.64
C ASP A 85 13.52 3.27 1.22
N CYS A 86 12.36 3.90 0.98
CA CYS A 86 11.96 4.37 -0.34
C CYS A 86 12.08 5.89 -0.48
N VAL A 87 12.44 6.33 -1.69
CA VAL A 87 12.73 7.74 -1.96
C VAL A 87 11.97 8.24 -3.19
N ARG A 88 11.38 9.43 -3.10
CA ARG A 88 10.63 10.10 -4.20
C ARG A 88 9.54 9.22 -4.82
N CYS A 89 8.88 8.42 -3.99
CA CYS A 89 7.72 7.66 -4.42
C CYS A 89 6.44 8.47 -4.21
N GLN A 90 5.46 8.26 -5.09
CA GLN A 90 4.18 8.95 -5.04
C GLN A 90 3.04 7.94 -4.90
N LEU A 91 2.19 8.13 -3.90
CA LEU A 91 0.95 7.37 -3.70
C LEU A 91 -0.22 8.32 -3.87
N SER A 92 -1.00 8.15 -4.95
CA SER A 92 -2.03 9.12 -5.31
C SER A 92 -3.35 8.50 -5.77
N ALA A 93 -4.45 9.08 -5.29
CA ALA A 93 -5.80 8.69 -5.71
C ALA A 93 -6.07 7.17 -5.56
N ASN A 94 -5.50 6.54 -4.54
CA ASN A 94 -5.77 5.15 -4.21
C ASN A 94 -6.94 5.05 -3.23
N SER A 95 -7.74 3.99 -3.34
CA SER A 95 -8.77 3.62 -2.38
C SER A 95 -8.31 2.38 -1.62
N ILE A 96 -8.06 2.53 -0.32
CA ILE A 96 -7.55 1.45 0.54
C ILE A 96 -8.50 1.32 1.73
N ILE A 97 -9.33 0.28 1.70
CA ILE A 97 -10.45 0.15 2.63
C ILE A 97 -10.57 -1.28 3.12
N ASP A 98 -10.65 -1.46 4.43
CA ASP A 98 -11.09 -2.70 5.07
C ASP A 98 -12.58 -2.58 5.41
N ARG A 99 -13.40 -3.38 4.73
CA ARG A 99 -14.87 -3.41 4.89
C ARG A 99 -15.35 -4.48 5.87
N ARG A 100 -14.43 -5.25 6.45
CA ARG A 100 -14.77 -6.34 7.37
C ARG A 100 -15.32 -5.79 8.69
N ASP A 101 -16.15 -6.57 9.34
CA ASP A 101 -16.64 -6.29 10.69
C ASP A 101 -16.39 -7.50 11.60
N PRO A 102 -15.45 -7.45 12.57
CA PRO A 102 -14.53 -6.32 12.82
C PRO A 102 -13.43 -6.20 11.74
N PRO A 103 -12.89 -5.00 11.53
CA PRO A 103 -11.77 -4.79 10.61
C PRO A 103 -10.49 -5.44 11.16
N SER A 104 -9.55 -5.77 10.28
CA SER A 104 -8.26 -6.38 10.68
C SER A 104 -7.04 -5.68 10.07
N MET A 105 -7.23 -4.76 9.13
CA MET A 105 -6.14 -3.97 8.56
C MET A 105 -5.54 -3.07 9.64
N LEU A 106 -4.25 -3.24 9.94
CA LEU A 106 -3.58 -2.42 10.95
C LEU A 106 -3.42 -0.98 10.47
N GLN A 107 -2.88 -0.78 9.27
CA GLN A 107 -2.71 0.53 8.65
C GLN A 107 -3.06 0.46 7.16
N ALA A 108 -3.65 1.52 6.60
CA ALA A 108 -3.86 1.60 5.17
C ALA A 108 -2.54 1.86 4.43
N ILE A 109 -1.73 2.82 4.92
CA ILE A 109 -0.41 3.16 4.37
C ILE A 109 0.61 3.25 5.51
N ARG A 110 1.78 2.62 5.32
CA ARG A 110 2.89 2.73 6.26
C ARG A 110 4.22 3.00 5.54
N LEU A 111 5.01 3.98 6.04
CA LEU A 111 6.36 4.28 5.58
C LEU A 111 7.36 4.13 6.73
N LEU A 112 8.39 3.30 6.52
CA LEU A 112 9.39 2.97 7.53
C LEU A 112 10.81 3.13 7.01
N GLY A 113 11.76 3.09 7.94
CA GLY A 113 13.19 3.17 7.65
C GLY A 113 13.59 4.54 7.09
N ASP A 114 14.53 4.57 6.16
CA ASP A 114 15.09 5.80 5.56
C ASP A 114 14.20 6.35 4.42
N CYS A 115 12.88 6.25 4.56
CA CYS A 115 11.96 6.88 3.62
C CYS A 115 12.10 8.41 3.65
N ARG A 116 12.15 9.05 2.46
CA ARG A 116 12.21 10.52 2.34
C ARG A 116 11.68 11.00 0.99
N ASP A 117 11.29 12.26 0.94
CA ASP A 117 10.84 12.93 -0.28
C ASP A 117 9.64 12.24 -0.96
N ASN A 118 8.88 11.43 -0.22
CA ASN A 118 7.69 10.77 -0.75
C ASN A 118 6.46 11.70 -0.68
N LEU A 119 5.47 11.43 -1.50
CA LEU A 119 4.21 12.19 -1.54
C LEU A 119 3.01 11.26 -1.46
N LEU A 120 2.16 11.48 -0.45
CA LEU A 120 0.88 10.79 -0.27
C LEU A 120 -0.25 11.80 -0.46
N HIS A 121 -1.01 11.70 -1.54
CA HIS A 121 -2.07 12.67 -1.78
C HIS A 121 -3.36 12.10 -2.38
N ASN A 122 -4.48 12.66 -1.95
CA ASN A 122 -5.82 12.35 -2.47
C ASN A 122 -6.17 10.84 -2.38
N ASN A 123 -5.64 10.12 -1.39
CA ASN A 123 -6.03 8.75 -1.14
C ASN A 123 -7.28 8.72 -0.25
N MET A 124 -8.14 7.73 -0.47
CA MET A 124 -9.30 7.44 0.37
C MET A 124 -8.99 6.20 1.21
N LEU A 125 -9.00 6.34 2.52
CA LEU A 125 -8.55 5.34 3.49
C LEU A 125 -9.67 5.03 4.48
N GLY A 126 -9.84 3.77 4.89
CA GLY A 126 -10.85 3.41 5.89
C GLY A 126 -10.71 2.00 6.44
N GLY A 127 -11.21 1.77 7.64
CA GLY A 127 -11.18 0.48 8.33
C GLY A 127 -9.81 0.12 8.92
N ALA A 128 -8.95 1.09 9.21
CA ALA A 128 -7.67 0.83 9.88
C ALA A 128 -7.88 0.69 11.40
N VAL A 129 -7.35 -0.39 11.98
CA VAL A 129 -7.46 -0.67 13.41
C VAL A 129 -6.61 0.28 14.25
N ASP A 130 -5.43 0.64 13.74
CA ASP A 130 -4.52 1.59 14.43
C ASP A 130 -4.71 3.00 13.88
N GLN A 131 -3.95 3.32 12.85
CA GLN A 131 -3.96 4.62 12.16
C GLN A 131 -4.01 4.39 10.65
N ALA A 132 -4.78 5.24 9.95
CA ALA A 132 -4.85 5.13 8.49
C ALA A 132 -3.47 5.28 7.83
N ILE A 133 -2.65 6.24 8.32
CA ILE A 133 -1.29 6.50 7.82
C ILE A 133 -0.29 6.50 8.98
N VAL A 134 0.78 5.69 8.86
CA VAL A 134 1.92 5.69 9.79
C VAL A 134 3.21 6.04 9.04
N LEU A 135 3.94 7.03 9.52
CA LEU A 135 5.15 7.55 8.89
C LEU A 135 6.33 7.56 9.87
N ALA A 136 7.51 7.21 9.39
CA ALA A 136 8.75 7.63 10.02
C ALA A 136 8.95 9.15 9.85
N ASP A 137 9.75 9.77 10.72
CA ASP A 137 9.99 11.22 10.70
C ASP A 137 10.53 11.66 9.33
N GLY A 138 9.88 12.66 8.74
CA GLY A 138 10.30 13.21 7.45
C GLY A 138 10.07 12.30 6.24
N ALA A 139 9.40 11.16 6.40
CA ALA A 139 9.26 10.16 5.36
C ALA A 139 8.46 10.65 4.14
N ALA A 140 7.47 11.51 4.33
CA ALA A 140 6.60 11.97 3.24
C ALA A 140 5.92 13.31 3.53
N THR A 141 5.53 13.99 2.44
CA THR A 141 4.50 15.04 2.49
C THR A 141 3.13 14.40 2.30
N VAL A 142 2.17 14.77 3.15
CA VAL A 142 0.79 14.22 3.16
C VAL A 142 -0.21 15.34 2.87
N ARG A 143 -1.07 15.17 1.85
CA ARG A 143 -2.04 16.21 1.45
C ARG A 143 -3.35 15.61 0.93
N GLY A 144 -4.48 16.16 1.37
CA GLY A 144 -5.79 15.88 0.79
C GLY A 144 -6.23 14.42 0.84
N ASN A 145 -5.66 13.62 1.74
CA ASN A 145 -6.15 12.27 1.96
C ASN A 145 -7.42 12.33 2.80
N LEU A 146 -8.38 11.47 2.48
CA LEU A 146 -9.62 11.32 3.22
C LEU A 146 -9.51 10.07 4.09
N ASP A 147 -9.58 10.25 5.39
CA ASP A 147 -9.74 9.17 6.35
C ASP A 147 -11.24 9.02 6.66
N LEU A 148 -11.82 7.87 6.28
CA LEU A 148 -13.25 7.61 6.44
C LEU A 148 -13.64 7.33 7.89
N ASP A 149 -12.69 6.90 8.72
CA ASP A 149 -12.92 6.60 10.13
C ASP A 149 -12.80 7.86 10.99
N HIS A 150 -12.01 8.85 10.52
CA HIS A 150 -11.79 10.13 11.15
C HIS A 150 -11.90 11.25 10.11
N PRO A 151 -13.12 11.55 9.59
CA PRO A 151 -13.27 12.64 8.62
C PRO A 151 -12.85 13.96 9.27
N ALA A 152 -12.01 14.72 8.58
CA ALA A 152 -11.67 16.07 9.01
C ALA A 152 -12.95 16.92 9.02
N ASP A 153 -13.23 17.59 10.14
CA ASP A 153 -14.35 18.54 10.31
C ASP A 153 -14.26 19.73 9.33
#